data_fadb81be2a218a6086a70c3ce6b45c25
#
_entry.id   fadb81be2a218a6086a70c3ce6b45c25
#
_cell.length_a   1.000
_cell.length_b   1.000
_cell.length_c   1.000
_cell.angle_alpha   90.00
_cell.angle_beta   90.00
_cell.angle_gamma   90.00
#
_symmetry.space_group_name_H-M   'P 1'
#
loop_
_entity.id
_entity.type
_entity.pdbx_description
1 polymer ?
#
loop_
_entity_poly.entity_id
_entity_poly.type
_entity_poly.pdbx_seq_one_letter_code
_entity_poly.pdbx_strand_id
1 'polypeptide(L)'
;MIAVFRYLFELKEDDGICRQAQNSGTFYLFHNLSPFLKKVGSKYLAPQISVAEMKSMLGKFRQNEQMIEDSVLIGCSDECMAYFALDLGSLEKSVIESELRGLFTELRKAFFQLDGKDAPLLSSAQALLRWHDTHQYCSKTGQPTQKNLAGSKRVCHTNGIIYYPQMSPVVITLVSDGSRCLLARQASFPKGMYSALAGFCDVGETLEETVRREVAEEVGLEVESLWYSASQHWPFPNSSLMIACHAIVQPQQTKISVNKLELEAAGWFSLEEIMEALGREPKPLKQEDGSFSLWLPPKWAIAHQLIQEWVKLQASSPA
;
A
#
# COMPACT_ATOMS: atom_id res chain seq x y z
N MET A 1 3.04 -22.42 -6.57
CA MET A 1 1.93 -21.54 -6.13
C MET A 1 0.97 -22.22 -5.13
N ILE A 2 0.27 -23.35 -5.45
CA ILE A 2 -0.65 -24.01 -4.50
C ILE A 2 0.04 -24.41 -3.19
N ALA A 3 1.25 -24.98 -3.25
CA ALA A 3 2.02 -25.36 -2.06
C ALA A 3 2.33 -24.15 -1.15
N VAL A 4 2.69 -23.02 -1.74
CA VAL A 4 2.96 -21.75 -1.03
C VAL A 4 1.73 -21.27 -0.27
N PHE A 5 0.53 -21.27 -0.90
CA PHE A 5 -0.70 -20.84 -0.23
C PHE A 5 -1.11 -21.78 0.91
N ARG A 6 -0.94 -23.10 0.74
CA ARG A 6 -1.19 -24.07 1.81
C ARG A 6 -0.23 -23.88 2.98
N TYR A 7 1.04 -23.70 2.70
CA TYR A 7 2.05 -23.43 3.72
C TYR A 7 1.77 -22.13 4.48
N LEU A 8 1.40 -21.05 3.78
CA LEU A 8 0.99 -19.79 4.43
C LEU A 8 -0.24 -19.97 5.33
N PHE A 9 -1.20 -20.80 4.92
CA PHE A 9 -2.35 -21.12 5.77
C PHE A 9 -1.93 -21.87 7.04
N GLU A 10 -1.09 -22.90 6.90
CA GLU A 10 -0.56 -23.67 8.04
C GLU A 10 0.19 -22.77 9.03
N LEU A 11 1.07 -21.88 8.53
CA LEU A 11 1.79 -20.91 9.35
C LEU A 11 0.86 -19.98 10.14
N LYS A 12 -0.29 -19.63 9.59
CA LYS A 12 -1.27 -18.74 10.24
C LYS A 12 -2.11 -19.43 11.30
N GLU A 13 -2.36 -20.73 11.17
CA GLU A 13 -3.25 -21.48 12.04
C GLU A 13 -2.52 -22.33 13.08
N ASP A 14 -1.28 -22.74 12.84
CA ASP A 14 -0.47 -23.56 13.74
C ASP A 14 0.76 -22.81 14.27
N ASP A 15 0.73 -22.43 15.54
CA ASP A 15 1.83 -21.73 16.21
C ASP A 15 3.10 -22.58 16.30
N GLY A 16 3.00 -23.92 16.30
CA GLY A 16 4.16 -24.83 16.30
C GLY A 16 4.90 -24.77 14.97
N ILE A 17 4.18 -24.85 13.85
CA ILE A 17 4.75 -24.72 12.50
C ILE A 17 5.30 -23.31 12.31
N CYS A 18 4.57 -22.27 12.75
CA CYS A 18 5.04 -20.90 12.68
C CYS A 18 6.35 -20.68 13.44
N ARG A 19 6.48 -21.24 14.65
CA ARG A 19 7.71 -21.18 15.46
C ARG A 19 8.90 -21.85 14.76
N GLN A 20 8.68 -22.99 14.13
CA GLN A 20 9.73 -23.63 13.33
C GLN A 20 10.17 -22.75 12.17
N ALA A 21 9.20 -22.13 11.47
CA ALA A 21 9.47 -21.21 10.37
C ALA A 21 10.22 -19.94 10.84
N GLN A 22 9.91 -19.39 12.02
CA GLN A 22 10.69 -18.27 12.59
C GLN A 22 12.16 -18.62 12.80
N ASN A 23 12.49 -19.86 13.14
CA ASN A 23 13.88 -20.31 13.34
C ASN A 23 14.70 -20.44 12.05
N SER A 24 14.07 -20.42 10.89
CA SER A 24 14.72 -20.50 9.57
C SER A 24 14.34 -19.36 8.63
N GLY A 25 13.43 -18.50 9.05
CA GLY A 25 12.87 -17.42 8.23
C GLY A 25 13.75 -16.19 8.14
N THR A 26 13.24 -15.21 7.44
CA THR A 26 13.88 -13.93 7.16
C THR A 26 13.05 -12.79 7.73
N PHE A 27 13.70 -11.78 8.28
CA PHE A 27 13.07 -10.68 8.98
C PHE A 27 13.29 -9.34 8.27
N TYR A 28 12.22 -8.56 8.15
CA TYR A 28 12.22 -7.16 7.78
C TYR A 28 12.05 -6.33 9.06
N LEU A 29 12.95 -5.38 9.28
CA LEU A 29 12.97 -4.60 10.50
C LEU A 29 12.20 -3.29 10.35
N PHE A 30 11.52 -2.93 11.42
CA PHE A 30 10.83 -1.65 11.56
C PHE A 30 11.23 -0.98 12.88
N HIS A 31 11.06 0.33 12.95
CA HIS A 31 11.16 1.11 14.17
C HIS A 31 10.05 2.15 14.16
N ASN A 32 9.08 1.99 15.07
CA ASN A 32 7.87 2.82 15.11
C ASN A 32 7.22 2.92 13.72
N LEU A 33 6.91 1.76 13.12
CA LEU A 33 6.28 1.60 11.81
C LEU A 33 7.11 2.12 10.61
N SER A 34 8.34 2.55 10.81
CA SER A 34 9.25 2.95 9.74
C SER A 34 10.14 1.76 9.35
N PRO A 35 10.14 1.27 8.10
CA PRO A 35 11.00 0.17 7.68
C PRO A 35 12.48 0.54 7.70
N PHE A 36 13.33 -0.45 8.02
CA PHE A 36 14.76 -0.34 7.88
C PHE A 36 15.17 -0.50 6.42
N LEU A 37 15.82 0.51 5.87
CA LEU A 37 16.20 0.55 4.46
C LEU A 37 17.69 0.89 4.30
N LYS A 38 18.29 0.35 3.24
CA LYS A 38 19.63 0.75 2.77
C LYS A 38 19.48 1.48 1.46
N LYS A 39 20.15 2.62 1.35
CA LYS A 39 20.20 3.39 0.10
C LYS A 39 21.32 2.87 -0.78
N VAL A 40 20.99 2.48 -2.02
CA VAL A 40 21.95 2.03 -3.04
C VAL A 40 21.72 2.86 -4.29
N GLY A 41 22.60 3.82 -4.53
CA GLY A 41 22.41 4.83 -5.59
C GLY A 41 21.17 5.69 -5.33
N SER A 42 20.23 5.70 -6.28
CA SER A 42 18.95 6.42 -6.17
C SER A 42 17.80 5.60 -5.58
N LYS A 43 18.02 4.31 -5.28
CA LYS A 43 17.00 3.37 -4.79
C LYS A 43 17.16 3.04 -3.32
N TYR A 44 16.05 2.63 -2.70
CA TYR A 44 16.03 1.98 -1.40
C TYR A 44 15.84 0.47 -1.58
N LEU A 45 16.55 -0.31 -0.76
CA LEU A 45 16.39 -1.76 -0.63
C LEU A 45 16.03 -2.08 0.82
N ALA A 46 15.15 -3.04 1.02
CA ALA A 46 14.82 -3.57 2.33
C ALA A 46 15.72 -4.79 2.62
N PRO A 47 16.70 -4.70 3.56
CA PRO A 47 17.53 -5.83 3.89
C PRO A 47 16.72 -6.95 4.53
N GLN A 48 16.96 -8.16 4.07
CA GLN A 48 16.44 -9.38 4.66
C GLN A 48 17.45 -9.85 5.72
N ILE A 49 17.02 -9.89 6.97
CA ILE A 49 17.86 -10.26 8.11
C ILE A 49 17.54 -11.71 8.49
N SER A 50 18.54 -12.59 8.50
CA SER A 50 18.38 -13.96 8.94
C SER A 50 18.13 -14.04 10.45
N VAL A 51 17.56 -15.13 10.93
CA VAL A 51 17.36 -15.36 12.37
C VAL A 51 18.68 -15.32 13.15
N ALA A 52 19.77 -15.81 12.56
CA ALA A 52 21.09 -15.80 13.21
C ALA A 52 21.63 -14.37 13.39
N GLU A 53 21.50 -13.53 12.36
CA GLU A 53 21.84 -12.10 12.44
C GLU A 53 20.95 -11.38 13.45
N MET A 54 19.63 -11.69 13.44
CA MET A 54 18.68 -11.14 14.40
C MET A 54 19.06 -11.46 15.84
N LYS A 55 19.32 -12.72 16.15
CA LYS A 55 19.75 -13.17 17.50
C LYS A 55 21.06 -12.51 17.91
N SER A 56 22.05 -12.45 17.01
CA SER A 56 23.32 -11.77 17.26
C SER A 56 23.12 -10.29 17.59
N MET A 57 22.25 -9.61 16.84
CA MET A 57 21.92 -8.20 17.06
C MET A 57 21.21 -8.01 18.41
N LEU A 58 20.16 -8.78 18.70
CA LEU A 58 19.42 -8.68 19.96
C LEU A 58 20.34 -8.94 21.17
N GLY A 59 21.26 -9.91 21.06
CA GLY A 59 22.26 -10.20 22.10
C GLY A 59 23.17 -9.00 22.39
N LYS A 60 23.60 -8.24 21.37
CA LYS A 60 24.37 -6.99 21.54
C LYS A 60 23.61 -5.93 22.32
N PHE A 61 22.28 -5.86 22.12
CA PHE A 61 21.40 -4.92 22.82
C PHE A 61 20.90 -5.46 24.17
N ARG A 62 21.41 -6.60 24.63
CA ARG A 62 20.98 -7.30 25.85
C ARG A 62 19.47 -7.58 25.87
N GLN A 63 18.88 -7.79 24.70
CA GLN A 63 17.47 -8.14 24.55
C GLN A 63 17.27 -9.66 24.57
N ASN A 64 16.08 -10.08 25.03
CA ASN A 64 15.69 -11.48 25.00
C ASN A 64 15.34 -11.90 23.57
N GLU A 65 15.76 -13.10 23.14
CA GLU A 65 15.35 -13.73 21.90
C GLU A 65 13.81 -13.90 21.78
N GLN A 66 13.11 -13.88 22.91
CA GLN A 66 11.65 -13.83 22.98
C GLN A 66 11.05 -12.70 22.12
N MET A 67 11.76 -11.58 21.92
CA MET A 67 11.35 -10.47 21.07
C MET A 67 11.09 -10.91 19.62
N ILE A 68 11.68 -12.00 19.16
CA ILE A 68 11.42 -12.56 17.82
C ILE A 68 9.96 -13.02 17.70
N GLU A 69 9.35 -13.48 18.78
CA GLU A 69 7.94 -13.90 18.81
C GLU A 69 6.97 -12.72 18.63
N ASP A 70 7.43 -11.48 18.84
CA ASP A 70 6.63 -10.28 18.57
C ASP A 70 6.53 -9.96 17.06
N SER A 71 7.31 -10.64 16.23
CA SER A 71 7.22 -10.50 14.77
C SER A 71 5.85 -10.92 14.22
N VAL A 72 5.54 -10.47 13.01
CA VAL A 72 4.34 -10.84 12.26
C VAL A 72 4.72 -11.47 10.93
N LEU A 73 4.03 -12.52 10.54
CA LEU A 73 4.19 -13.18 9.24
C LEU A 73 3.64 -12.28 8.12
N ILE A 74 4.46 -11.98 7.13
CA ILE A 74 4.08 -11.10 6.01
C ILE A 74 4.04 -11.82 4.66
N GLY A 75 4.53 -13.05 4.58
CA GLY A 75 4.52 -13.82 3.35
C GLY A 75 5.53 -14.97 3.38
N CYS A 76 5.75 -15.57 2.22
CA CYS A 76 6.85 -16.50 2.00
C CYS A 76 7.33 -16.45 0.55
N SER A 77 8.54 -16.97 0.29
CA SER A 77 9.06 -17.17 -1.06
C SER A 77 8.38 -18.34 -1.77
N ASP A 78 8.64 -18.47 -3.06
CA ASP A 78 8.19 -19.63 -3.87
C ASP A 78 8.77 -20.97 -3.34
N GLU A 79 9.89 -20.91 -2.62
CA GLU A 79 10.56 -22.05 -1.97
C GLU A 79 10.09 -22.27 -0.53
N CYS A 80 8.96 -21.66 -0.12
CA CYS A 80 8.39 -21.76 1.22
C CYS A 80 9.30 -21.22 2.35
N MET A 81 10.16 -20.24 2.07
CA MET A 81 10.89 -19.51 3.12
C MET A 81 9.97 -18.40 3.67
N ALA A 82 9.66 -18.45 4.96
CA ALA A 82 8.77 -17.49 5.60
C ALA A 82 9.44 -16.11 5.80
N TYR A 83 8.67 -15.06 5.54
CA TYR A 83 9.04 -13.67 5.76
C TYR A 83 8.27 -13.11 6.95
N PHE A 84 9.00 -12.51 7.87
CA PHE A 84 8.45 -11.88 9.06
C PHE A 84 8.82 -10.40 9.10
N ALA A 85 8.02 -9.60 9.79
CA ALA A 85 8.35 -8.23 10.13
C ALA A 85 8.40 -8.05 11.65
N LEU A 86 9.41 -7.34 12.14
CA LEU A 86 9.59 -7.05 13.57
C LEU A 86 9.80 -5.55 13.78
N ASP A 87 8.99 -4.95 14.66
CA ASP A 87 9.18 -3.56 15.08
C ASP A 87 10.08 -3.49 16.32
N LEU A 88 11.17 -2.77 16.20
CA LEU A 88 12.19 -2.58 17.23
C LEU A 88 12.02 -1.24 17.97
N GLY A 89 10.82 -0.66 17.97
CA GLY A 89 10.55 0.66 18.55
C GLY A 89 10.88 0.82 20.03
N SER A 90 11.07 -0.29 20.76
CA SER A 90 11.56 -0.27 22.15
C SER A 90 13.07 -0.05 22.30
N LEU A 91 13.83 -0.14 21.19
CA LEU A 91 15.29 0.01 21.16
C LEU A 91 15.68 1.41 20.68
N GLU A 92 16.91 1.80 20.97
CA GLU A 92 17.45 3.09 20.50
C GLU A 92 17.74 3.05 19.00
N LYS A 93 17.02 3.89 18.24
CA LYS A 93 17.04 3.94 16.78
C LYS A 93 18.45 4.12 16.21
N SER A 94 19.19 5.10 16.72
CA SER A 94 20.52 5.49 16.23
C SER A 94 21.54 4.36 16.36
N VAL A 95 21.40 3.54 17.40
CA VAL A 95 22.30 2.41 17.66
C VAL A 95 22.05 1.29 16.64
N ILE A 96 20.77 0.99 16.34
CA ILE A 96 20.41 -0.01 15.32
C ILE A 96 20.89 0.45 13.94
N GLU A 97 20.63 1.71 13.57
CA GLU A 97 21.05 2.30 12.29
C GLU A 97 22.56 2.23 12.08
N SER A 98 23.34 2.52 13.13
CA SER A 98 24.79 2.43 13.10
C SER A 98 25.29 0.98 12.94
N GLU A 99 24.71 0.04 13.71
CA GLU A 99 25.11 -1.38 13.69
C GLU A 99 24.81 -2.02 12.33
N LEU A 100 23.62 -1.76 11.78
CA LEU A 100 23.16 -2.37 10.53
C LEU A 100 23.54 -1.56 9.28
N ARG A 101 24.11 -0.38 9.44
CA ARG A 101 24.53 0.53 8.34
C ARG A 101 23.38 0.84 7.37
N GLY A 102 22.28 1.36 7.92
CA GLY A 102 21.10 1.76 7.16
C GLY A 102 20.27 2.77 7.94
N LEU A 103 19.06 3.07 7.48
CA LEU A 103 18.20 4.08 8.07
C LEU A 103 16.77 3.56 8.19
N PHE A 104 16.09 3.89 9.28
CA PHE A 104 14.64 3.76 9.36
C PHE A 104 13.99 4.97 8.66
N THR A 105 13.33 4.72 7.56
CA THR A 105 12.75 5.76 6.71
C THR A 105 11.24 5.59 6.63
N GLU A 106 10.50 6.68 6.80
CA GLU A 106 9.05 6.66 6.64
C GLU A 106 8.67 6.07 5.27
N LEU A 107 7.83 5.03 5.27
CA LEU A 107 7.51 4.26 4.08
C LEU A 107 6.94 5.13 2.96
N ARG A 108 6.08 6.11 3.28
CA ARG A 108 5.50 7.04 2.30
C ARG A 108 6.56 7.85 1.55
N LYS A 109 7.64 8.26 2.23
CA LYS A 109 8.75 9.00 1.62
C LYS A 109 9.63 8.09 0.75
N ALA A 110 9.84 6.86 1.22
CA ALA A 110 10.67 5.87 0.52
C ALA A 110 9.95 5.25 -0.69
N PHE A 111 8.64 5.27 -0.72
CA PHE A 111 7.80 4.53 -1.65
C PHE A 111 8.13 4.77 -3.12
N PHE A 112 8.46 6.01 -3.51
CA PHE A 112 8.83 6.35 -4.88
C PHE A 112 10.24 5.84 -5.30
N GLN A 113 11.06 5.42 -4.32
CA GLN A 113 12.44 4.97 -4.53
C GLN A 113 12.64 3.50 -4.15
N LEU A 114 11.61 2.82 -3.63
CA LEU A 114 11.64 1.40 -3.33
C LEU A 114 11.65 0.56 -4.61
N ASP A 115 12.28 -0.62 -4.52
CA ASP A 115 12.10 -1.64 -5.54
C ASP A 115 10.67 -2.18 -5.50
N GLY A 116 10.09 -2.44 -6.69
CA GLY A 116 8.72 -2.94 -6.81
C GLY A 116 8.48 -4.31 -6.14
N LYS A 117 9.53 -5.08 -5.85
CA LYS A 117 9.44 -6.34 -5.13
C LYS A 117 9.28 -6.18 -3.63
N ASP A 118 9.93 -5.16 -3.04
CA ASP A 118 9.89 -4.89 -1.59
C ASP A 118 8.63 -4.14 -1.18
N ALA A 119 8.07 -3.30 -2.04
CA ALA A 119 6.94 -2.44 -1.73
C ALA A 119 5.70 -3.21 -1.20
N PRO A 120 5.24 -4.32 -1.80
CA PRO A 120 4.10 -5.08 -1.29
C PRO A 120 4.36 -5.70 0.09
N LEU A 121 5.56 -6.25 0.32
CA LEU A 121 5.94 -6.86 1.60
C LEU A 121 6.00 -5.83 2.72
N LEU A 122 6.65 -4.67 2.47
CA LEU A 122 6.72 -3.59 3.45
C LEU A 122 5.35 -2.95 3.72
N SER A 123 4.49 -2.88 2.70
CA SER A 123 3.10 -2.43 2.86
C SER A 123 2.32 -3.34 3.80
N SER A 124 2.38 -4.65 3.58
CA SER A 124 1.72 -5.64 4.43
C SER A 124 2.29 -5.62 5.85
N ALA A 125 3.61 -5.53 5.98
CA ALA A 125 4.29 -5.44 7.26
C ALA A 125 3.83 -4.21 8.07
N GLN A 126 3.87 -3.02 7.47
CA GLN A 126 3.45 -1.79 8.15
C GLN A 126 1.98 -1.84 8.59
N ALA A 127 1.10 -2.36 7.73
CA ALA A 127 -0.31 -2.50 8.06
C ALA A 127 -0.55 -3.47 9.22
N LEU A 128 0.09 -4.64 9.22
CA LEU A 128 -0.04 -5.62 10.30
C LEU A 128 0.55 -5.11 11.62
N LEU A 129 1.75 -4.55 11.60
CA LEU A 129 2.40 -3.99 12.80
C LEU A 129 1.53 -2.88 13.41
N ARG A 130 1.01 -1.95 12.59
CA ARG A 130 0.08 -0.89 13.03
C ARG A 130 -1.21 -1.48 13.60
N TRP A 131 -1.78 -2.49 12.94
CA TRP A 131 -3.00 -3.12 13.42
C TRP A 131 -2.80 -3.76 14.80
N HIS A 132 -1.67 -4.45 15.03
CA HIS A 132 -1.34 -5.02 16.32
C HIS A 132 -1.14 -3.96 17.41
N ASP A 133 -0.53 -2.83 17.08
CA ASP A 133 -0.35 -1.70 17.99
C ASP A 133 -1.68 -1.09 18.43
N THR A 134 -2.63 -0.94 17.51
CA THR A 134 -3.93 -0.31 17.77
C THR A 134 -5.01 -1.25 18.33
N HIS A 135 -4.80 -2.58 18.32
CA HIS A 135 -5.80 -3.58 18.74
C HIS A 135 -5.40 -4.38 19.97
N GLN A 136 -4.60 -3.79 20.85
CA GLN A 136 -4.10 -4.45 22.05
C GLN A 136 -5.19 -4.77 23.08
N TYR A 137 -6.35 -4.12 23.01
CA TYR A 137 -7.46 -4.28 23.93
C TYR A 137 -8.75 -4.67 23.21
N CYS A 138 -9.55 -5.49 23.87
CA CYS A 138 -10.87 -5.92 23.39
C CYS A 138 -11.85 -4.74 23.42
N SER A 139 -12.45 -4.41 22.27
CA SER A 139 -13.44 -3.31 22.16
C SER A 139 -14.69 -3.52 23.01
N LYS A 140 -15.04 -4.77 23.35
CA LYS A 140 -16.22 -5.10 24.17
C LYS A 140 -15.96 -5.07 25.67
N THR A 141 -14.77 -5.47 26.12
CA THR A 141 -14.48 -5.68 27.55
C THR A 141 -13.38 -4.79 28.11
N GLY A 142 -12.60 -4.12 27.24
CA GLY A 142 -11.40 -3.38 27.64
C GLY A 142 -10.23 -4.27 28.10
N GLN A 143 -10.39 -5.60 28.09
CA GLN A 143 -9.34 -6.52 28.50
C GLN A 143 -8.30 -6.72 27.41
N PRO A 144 -7.03 -7.02 27.75
CA PRO A 144 -5.98 -7.27 26.76
C PRO A 144 -6.36 -8.39 25.78
N THR A 145 -5.98 -8.22 24.54
CA THR A 145 -6.01 -9.25 23.51
C THR A 145 -4.63 -9.86 23.33
N GLN A 146 -4.57 -11.13 22.94
CA GLN A 146 -3.32 -11.83 22.68
C GLN A 146 -3.21 -12.18 21.20
N LYS A 147 -2.07 -11.86 20.58
CA LYS A 147 -1.79 -12.23 19.20
C LYS A 147 -1.36 -13.69 19.13
N ASN A 148 -1.74 -14.44 18.07
CA ASN A 148 -1.11 -15.71 17.75
C ASN A 148 0.31 -15.48 17.19
N LEU A 149 1.12 -16.52 17.10
CA LEU A 149 2.55 -16.37 16.75
C LEU A 149 2.75 -15.76 15.36
N ALA A 150 1.93 -16.14 14.39
CA ALA A 150 1.97 -15.56 13.03
C ALA A 150 1.51 -14.09 12.98
N GLY A 151 0.82 -13.59 14.00
CA GLY A 151 0.19 -12.27 13.94
C GLY A 151 -1.00 -12.19 12.99
N SER A 152 -1.62 -13.32 12.64
CA SER A 152 -2.78 -13.36 11.74
C SER A 152 -4.09 -12.99 12.44
N LYS A 153 -4.14 -13.05 13.77
CA LYS A 153 -5.30 -12.77 14.61
C LYS A 153 -4.89 -12.36 16.01
N ARG A 154 -5.85 -11.77 16.74
CA ARG A 154 -5.75 -11.53 18.19
C ARG A 154 -6.99 -12.12 18.87
N VAL A 155 -6.83 -12.64 20.08
CA VAL A 155 -7.91 -13.27 20.83
C VAL A 155 -8.07 -12.58 22.18
N CYS A 156 -9.31 -12.25 22.56
CA CYS A 156 -9.66 -11.85 23.90
C CYS A 156 -10.05 -13.11 24.70
N HIS A 157 -9.17 -13.58 25.57
CA HIS A 157 -9.41 -14.80 26.35
C HIS A 157 -10.56 -14.68 27.36
N THR A 158 -10.96 -13.46 27.75
CA THR A 158 -12.06 -13.23 28.68
C THR A 158 -13.43 -13.61 28.09
N ASN A 159 -13.60 -13.42 26.77
CA ASN A 159 -14.90 -13.63 26.10
C ASN A 159 -14.81 -14.44 24.80
N GLY A 160 -13.61 -14.90 24.41
CA GLY A 160 -13.39 -15.72 23.22
C GLY A 160 -13.50 -14.96 21.87
N ILE A 161 -13.66 -13.62 21.88
CA ILE A 161 -13.76 -12.86 20.63
C ILE A 161 -12.41 -12.88 19.92
N ILE A 162 -12.45 -13.20 18.62
CA ILE A 162 -11.30 -13.19 17.73
C ILE A 162 -11.37 -11.93 16.86
N TYR A 163 -10.26 -11.22 16.78
CA TYR A 163 -10.07 -10.05 15.93
C TYR A 163 -9.11 -10.41 14.78
N TYR A 164 -9.49 -10.03 13.57
CA TYR A 164 -8.67 -10.20 12.38
C TYR A 164 -8.24 -8.84 11.82
N PRO A 165 -7.04 -8.72 11.24
CA PRO A 165 -6.64 -7.52 10.51
C PRO A 165 -7.65 -7.17 9.43
N GLN A 166 -7.97 -5.88 9.32
CA GLN A 166 -8.96 -5.37 8.38
C GLN A 166 -8.32 -4.39 7.40
N MET A 167 -8.92 -4.28 6.22
CA MET A 167 -8.61 -3.27 5.22
C MET A 167 -9.88 -2.47 4.91
N SER A 168 -9.74 -1.17 4.73
CA SER A 168 -10.83 -0.32 4.23
C SER A 168 -10.90 -0.42 2.71
N PRO A 169 -12.06 -0.75 2.11
CA PRO A 169 -12.22 -0.74 0.67
C PRO A 169 -12.20 0.70 0.16
N VAL A 170 -11.47 0.92 -0.93
CA VAL A 170 -11.34 2.22 -1.62
C VAL A 170 -11.42 1.96 -3.11
N VAL A 171 -12.33 2.63 -3.82
CA VAL A 171 -12.31 2.61 -5.28
C VAL A 171 -11.26 3.58 -5.79
N ILE A 172 -10.57 3.21 -6.88
CA ILE A 172 -9.72 4.12 -7.65
C ILE A 172 -10.16 4.04 -9.10
N THR A 173 -10.61 5.16 -9.65
CA THR A 173 -11.37 5.18 -10.90
C THR A 173 -10.70 6.07 -11.93
N LEU A 174 -10.36 5.49 -13.09
CA LEU A 174 -9.97 6.26 -14.26
C LEU A 174 -11.22 6.51 -15.11
N VAL A 175 -11.66 7.76 -15.12
CA VAL A 175 -12.83 8.20 -15.89
C VAL A 175 -12.40 8.58 -17.31
N SER A 176 -13.17 8.18 -18.32
CA SER A 176 -12.95 8.53 -19.73
C SER A 176 -14.25 8.98 -20.42
N ASP A 177 -14.13 9.89 -21.37
CA ASP A 177 -15.19 10.27 -22.30
C ASP A 177 -15.13 9.52 -23.64
N GLY A 178 -14.26 8.50 -23.70
CA GLY A 178 -13.96 7.73 -24.91
C GLY A 178 -12.70 8.20 -25.64
N SER A 179 -12.34 9.47 -25.56
CA SER A 179 -11.15 10.05 -26.23
C SER A 179 -10.11 10.61 -25.28
N ARG A 180 -10.54 11.08 -24.11
CA ARG A 180 -9.69 11.66 -23.06
C ARG A 180 -9.89 10.90 -21.75
N CYS A 181 -8.92 10.97 -20.86
CA CYS A 181 -9.09 10.51 -19.48
C CYS A 181 -9.05 11.69 -18.50
N LEU A 182 -9.77 11.54 -17.40
CA LEU A 182 -9.82 12.53 -16.34
C LEU A 182 -8.81 12.14 -15.26
N LEU A 183 -7.96 13.10 -14.91
CA LEU A 183 -7.07 12.98 -13.75
C LEU A 183 -7.29 14.16 -12.81
N ALA A 184 -7.06 13.90 -11.53
CA ALA A 184 -7.20 14.88 -10.48
C ALA A 184 -5.97 14.93 -9.57
N ARG A 185 -5.87 16.00 -8.77
CA ARG A 185 -4.85 16.13 -7.74
C ARG A 185 -5.44 16.70 -6.45
N GLN A 186 -4.99 16.17 -5.35
CA GLN A 186 -5.21 16.71 -4.02
C GLN A 186 -4.11 17.72 -3.68
N ALA A 187 -4.38 18.66 -2.78
CA ALA A 187 -3.40 19.65 -2.31
C ALA A 187 -2.15 19.00 -1.65
N SER A 188 -2.32 17.80 -1.08
CA SER A 188 -1.24 17.00 -0.48
C SER A 188 -0.29 16.35 -1.48
N PHE A 189 -0.66 16.28 -2.77
CA PHE A 189 0.19 15.69 -3.79
C PHE A 189 1.38 16.59 -4.12
N PRO A 190 2.53 16.02 -4.48
CA PRO A 190 3.64 16.80 -5.03
C PRO A 190 3.19 17.63 -6.23
N LYS A 191 3.79 18.81 -6.42
CA LYS A 191 3.41 19.74 -7.51
C LYS A 191 3.50 19.06 -8.88
N GLY A 192 2.46 19.24 -9.70
CA GLY A 192 2.34 18.63 -11.04
C GLY A 192 1.92 17.17 -11.08
N MET A 193 1.81 16.48 -9.93
CA MET A 193 1.32 15.11 -9.88
C MET A 193 -0.20 15.07 -10.00
N TYR A 194 -0.70 14.25 -10.93
CA TYR A 194 -2.11 13.92 -11.09
C TYR A 194 -2.30 12.41 -11.06
N SER A 195 -3.45 11.97 -10.57
CA SER A 195 -3.82 10.56 -10.41
C SER A 195 -5.29 10.34 -10.82
N ALA A 196 -5.70 9.09 -10.90
CA ALA A 196 -7.11 8.73 -10.98
C ALA A 196 -7.86 9.17 -9.71
N LEU A 197 -9.19 9.36 -9.79
CA LEU A 197 -10.06 9.67 -8.64
C LEU A 197 -10.06 8.51 -7.65
N ALA A 198 -10.16 8.78 -6.35
CA ALA A 198 -10.17 7.71 -5.36
C ALA A 198 -10.91 8.11 -4.08
N GLY A 199 -11.85 7.26 -3.66
CA GLY A 199 -12.62 7.46 -2.45
C GLY A 199 -13.00 6.17 -1.73
N PHE A 200 -13.36 6.30 -0.46
CA PHE A 200 -13.75 5.16 0.38
C PHE A 200 -15.15 4.65 0.03
N CYS A 201 -15.31 3.34 0.11
CA CYS A 201 -16.66 2.74 0.08
C CYS A 201 -17.36 3.00 1.41
N ASP A 202 -18.57 3.52 1.35
CA ASP A 202 -19.43 3.66 2.53
C ASP A 202 -20.07 2.33 2.92
N VAL A 203 -20.48 2.23 4.19
CA VAL A 203 -21.14 1.02 4.70
C VAL A 203 -22.46 0.80 3.98
N GLY A 204 -22.58 -0.33 3.30
CA GLY A 204 -23.76 -0.72 2.55
C GLY A 204 -23.70 -0.44 1.06
N GLU A 205 -22.69 0.27 0.57
CA GLU A 205 -22.50 0.48 -0.87
C GLU A 205 -21.91 -0.75 -1.57
N THR A 206 -22.29 -0.94 -2.82
CA THR A 206 -21.54 -1.76 -3.78
C THR A 206 -20.39 -0.96 -4.38
N LEU A 207 -19.44 -1.63 -5.05
CA LEU A 207 -18.34 -0.94 -5.74
C LEU A 207 -18.84 0.00 -6.82
N GLU A 208 -19.88 -0.42 -7.55
CA GLU A 208 -20.50 0.35 -8.62
C GLU A 208 -21.17 1.63 -8.08
N GLU A 209 -21.83 1.55 -6.94
CA GLU A 209 -22.43 2.70 -6.26
C GLU A 209 -21.35 3.65 -5.76
N THR A 210 -20.30 3.14 -5.14
CA THR A 210 -19.15 3.95 -4.68
C THR A 210 -18.49 4.70 -5.84
N VAL A 211 -18.20 4.02 -6.96
CA VAL A 211 -17.61 4.68 -8.15
C VAL A 211 -18.50 5.81 -8.66
N ARG A 212 -19.82 5.59 -8.76
CA ARG A 212 -20.76 6.60 -9.22
C ARG A 212 -20.85 7.79 -8.28
N ARG A 213 -20.90 7.54 -6.98
CA ARG A 213 -20.94 8.58 -5.95
C ARG A 213 -19.67 9.42 -5.96
N GLU A 214 -18.50 8.78 -5.87
CA GLU A 214 -17.21 9.49 -5.82
C GLU A 214 -16.97 10.35 -7.07
N VAL A 215 -17.28 9.83 -8.26
CA VAL A 215 -17.16 10.61 -9.51
C VAL A 215 -18.13 11.80 -9.52
N ALA A 216 -19.36 11.60 -9.01
CA ALA A 216 -20.32 12.69 -8.90
C ALA A 216 -19.91 13.74 -7.88
N GLU A 217 -19.43 13.33 -6.69
CA GLU A 217 -19.02 14.22 -5.59
C GLU A 217 -17.76 15.01 -5.93
N GLU A 218 -16.72 14.34 -6.45
CA GLU A 218 -15.42 14.95 -6.71
C GLU A 218 -15.41 15.87 -7.94
N VAL A 219 -16.11 15.48 -9.02
CA VAL A 219 -16.03 16.17 -10.33
C VAL A 219 -17.36 16.46 -11.03
N GLY A 220 -18.49 16.08 -10.43
CA GLY A 220 -19.84 16.41 -10.92
C GLY A 220 -20.21 15.70 -12.22
N LEU A 221 -19.68 14.51 -12.48
CA LEU A 221 -19.95 13.72 -13.68
C LEU A 221 -20.82 12.50 -13.35
N GLU A 222 -21.65 12.09 -14.33
CA GLU A 222 -22.46 10.88 -14.26
C GLU A 222 -21.78 9.73 -15.01
N VAL A 223 -21.54 8.61 -14.31
CA VAL A 223 -20.95 7.40 -14.89
C VAL A 223 -22.00 6.60 -15.63
N GLU A 224 -21.82 6.39 -16.91
CA GLU A 224 -22.67 5.55 -17.78
C GLU A 224 -22.37 4.06 -17.57
N SER A 225 -21.10 3.67 -17.69
CA SER A 225 -20.64 2.31 -17.53
C SER A 225 -19.31 2.26 -16.78
N LEU A 226 -19.02 1.14 -16.14
CA LEU A 226 -17.76 0.90 -15.45
C LEU A 226 -17.42 -0.58 -15.45
N TRP A 227 -16.11 -0.89 -15.27
CA TRP A 227 -15.64 -2.26 -15.08
C TRP A 227 -14.41 -2.32 -14.18
N TYR A 228 -14.28 -3.41 -13.44
CA TYR A 228 -13.13 -3.72 -12.61
C TYR A 228 -11.89 -4.03 -13.47
N SER A 229 -10.72 -3.52 -13.05
CA SER A 229 -9.42 -3.83 -13.65
C SER A 229 -8.57 -4.71 -12.73
N ALA A 230 -8.20 -4.17 -11.57
CA ALA A 230 -7.26 -4.80 -10.65
C ALA A 230 -7.50 -4.35 -9.21
N SER A 231 -6.73 -4.91 -8.27
CA SER A 231 -6.69 -4.41 -6.89
C SER A 231 -5.27 -4.38 -6.34
N GLN A 232 -5.03 -3.49 -5.36
CA GLN A 232 -3.74 -3.34 -4.70
C GLN A 232 -3.93 -2.98 -3.23
N HIS A 233 -3.21 -3.66 -2.34
CA HIS A 233 -3.09 -3.21 -0.96
C HIS A 233 -2.31 -1.88 -0.89
N TRP A 234 -2.87 -0.91 -0.14
CA TRP A 234 -2.29 0.42 0.07
C TRP A 234 -2.23 0.72 1.57
N PRO A 235 -1.03 0.87 2.18
CA PRO A 235 -0.91 0.93 3.64
C PRO A 235 -1.30 2.29 4.24
N PHE A 236 -1.72 3.26 3.42
CA PHE A 236 -1.98 4.64 3.85
C PHE A 236 -3.46 5.02 3.72
N PRO A 237 -3.98 5.82 4.69
CA PRO A 237 -3.35 6.21 5.97
C PRO A 237 -3.20 5.02 6.94
N ASN A 238 -4.08 4.02 6.88
CA ASN A 238 -4.08 2.86 7.78
C ASN A 238 -3.81 1.55 7.03
N SER A 239 -4.80 1.02 6.34
CA SER A 239 -4.70 -0.16 5.49
C SER A 239 -5.90 -0.12 4.55
N SER A 240 -5.69 0.02 3.26
CA SER A 240 -6.75 0.10 2.25
C SER A 240 -6.59 -1.00 1.20
N LEU A 241 -7.70 -1.51 0.71
CA LEU A 241 -7.76 -2.29 -0.51
C LEU A 241 -8.20 -1.35 -1.64
N MET A 242 -7.23 -0.91 -2.45
CA MET A 242 -7.54 -0.14 -3.65
C MET A 242 -8.16 -1.06 -4.70
N ILE A 243 -9.35 -0.73 -5.17
CA ILE A 243 -10.11 -1.48 -6.16
C ILE A 243 -10.21 -0.61 -7.40
N ALA A 244 -9.43 -0.98 -8.42
CA ALA A 244 -9.26 -0.20 -9.63
C ALA A 244 -10.37 -0.46 -10.62
N CYS A 245 -11.00 0.62 -11.09
CA CYS A 245 -12.05 0.59 -12.07
C CYS A 245 -11.78 1.59 -13.20
N HIS A 246 -12.19 1.23 -14.41
CA HIS A 246 -12.42 2.18 -15.50
C HIS A 246 -13.88 2.61 -15.49
N ALA A 247 -14.14 3.87 -15.77
CA ALA A 247 -15.50 4.39 -15.90
C ALA A 247 -15.63 5.23 -17.17
N ILE A 248 -16.76 5.11 -17.84
CA ILE A 248 -17.10 5.89 -19.03
C ILE A 248 -18.22 6.86 -18.65
N VAL A 249 -18.08 8.11 -19.08
CA VAL A 249 -19.12 9.14 -19.05
C VAL A 249 -19.57 9.46 -20.47
N GLN A 250 -20.80 9.97 -20.59
CA GLN A 250 -21.32 10.35 -21.92
C GLN A 250 -20.49 11.51 -22.50
N PRO A 251 -20.08 11.43 -23.80
CA PRO A 251 -19.28 12.48 -24.44
C PRO A 251 -19.90 13.87 -24.41
N GLN A 252 -21.22 13.94 -24.25
CA GLN A 252 -21.97 15.20 -24.17
C GLN A 252 -22.03 15.80 -22.76
N GLN A 253 -21.64 15.01 -21.73
CA GLN A 253 -21.70 15.40 -20.31
C GLN A 253 -20.30 15.42 -19.70
N THR A 254 -19.38 16.18 -20.30
CA THR A 254 -17.96 16.23 -19.89
C THR A 254 -17.59 17.50 -19.14
N LYS A 255 -18.55 18.33 -18.76
CA LYS A 255 -18.30 19.54 -18.00
C LYS A 255 -17.97 19.20 -16.54
N ILE A 256 -16.73 19.41 -16.15
CA ILE A 256 -16.24 19.13 -14.79
C ILE A 256 -16.72 20.25 -13.84
N SER A 257 -17.18 19.84 -12.65
CA SER A 257 -17.45 20.69 -11.50
C SER A 257 -16.63 20.18 -10.30
N VAL A 258 -15.43 20.71 -10.13
CA VAL A 258 -14.46 20.22 -9.12
C VAL A 258 -14.92 20.60 -7.71
N ASN A 259 -15.05 19.61 -6.83
CA ASN A 259 -15.24 19.81 -5.40
C ASN A 259 -13.93 20.30 -4.75
N LYS A 260 -13.86 21.60 -4.48
CA LYS A 260 -12.66 22.26 -3.92
C LYS A 260 -12.37 21.92 -2.47
N LEU A 261 -13.27 21.23 -1.76
CA LEU A 261 -13.02 20.74 -0.41
C LEU A 261 -12.10 19.51 -0.43
N GLU A 262 -12.11 18.73 -1.52
CA GLU A 262 -11.37 17.47 -1.65
C GLU A 262 -10.23 17.56 -2.66
N LEU A 263 -10.46 18.21 -3.79
CA LEU A 263 -9.50 18.30 -4.88
C LEU A 263 -8.96 19.71 -5.10
N GLU A 264 -7.65 19.84 -5.29
CA GLU A 264 -7.04 21.09 -5.74
C GLU A 264 -7.38 21.38 -7.20
N ALA A 265 -7.31 20.34 -8.07
CA ALA A 265 -7.62 20.44 -9.49
C ALA A 265 -8.05 19.08 -10.07
N ALA A 266 -8.84 19.14 -11.13
CA ALA A 266 -9.11 18.02 -12.03
C ALA A 266 -9.21 18.53 -13.46
N GLY A 267 -8.87 17.67 -14.43
CA GLY A 267 -8.90 18.04 -15.84
C GLY A 267 -8.95 16.82 -16.75
N TRP A 268 -9.38 17.05 -17.99
CA TRP A 268 -9.30 16.09 -19.08
C TRP A 268 -7.93 16.15 -19.75
N PHE A 269 -7.35 15.00 -19.99
CA PHE A 269 -6.05 14.85 -20.64
C PHE A 269 -6.18 14.00 -21.90
N SER A 270 -5.55 14.44 -22.98
CA SER A 270 -5.50 13.72 -24.25
C SER A 270 -4.57 12.51 -24.17
N LEU A 271 -4.67 11.62 -25.16
CA LEU A 271 -3.80 10.47 -25.28
C LEU A 271 -2.31 10.91 -25.39
N GLU A 272 -2.03 11.98 -26.15
CA GLU A 272 -0.70 12.51 -26.38
C GLU A 272 -0.09 13.03 -25.06
N GLU A 273 -0.83 13.81 -24.26
CA GLU A 273 -0.39 14.34 -22.97
C GLU A 273 -0.06 13.21 -21.99
N ILE A 274 -0.90 12.17 -21.95
CA ILE A 274 -0.68 10.99 -21.09
C ILE A 274 0.53 10.19 -21.55
N MET A 275 0.70 9.95 -22.86
CA MET A 275 1.86 9.23 -23.41
C MET A 275 3.17 9.97 -23.11
N GLU A 276 3.16 11.29 -23.27
CA GLU A 276 4.33 12.13 -22.93
C GLU A 276 4.66 12.05 -21.43
N ALA A 277 3.66 12.11 -20.55
CA ALA A 277 3.83 11.99 -19.11
C ALA A 277 4.33 10.60 -18.68
N LEU A 278 3.88 9.52 -19.33
CA LEU A 278 4.35 8.15 -19.08
C LEU A 278 5.82 7.94 -19.52
N GLY A 279 6.27 8.67 -20.54
CA GLY A 279 7.66 8.63 -21.03
C GLY A 279 8.67 9.35 -20.15
N ARG A 280 8.22 10.15 -19.19
CA ARG A 280 9.09 10.93 -18.29
C ARG A 280 9.34 10.18 -16.97
N GLU A 281 10.41 10.58 -16.27
CA GLU A 281 10.61 10.17 -14.88
C GLU A 281 9.51 10.79 -13.98
N PRO A 282 8.97 10.05 -12.98
CA PRO A 282 7.94 10.55 -12.08
C PRO A 282 8.54 11.54 -11.06
N LYS A 283 8.75 12.78 -11.49
CA LYS A 283 9.26 13.87 -10.64
C LYS A 283 8.68 15.22 -11.09
N PRO A 284 8.53 16.19 -10.15
CA PRO A 284 8.08 17.53 -10.49
C PRO A 284 9.16 18.23 -11.34
N LEU A 285 8.78 18.67 -12.54
CA LEU A 285 9.60 19.51 -13.41
C LEU A 285 8.93 20.88 -13.54
N LYS A 286 9.64 21.94 -13.11
CA LYS A 286 9.16 23.31 -13.22
C LYS A 286 9.37 23.79 -14.67
N GLN A 287 8.34 24.39 -15.26
CA GLN A 287 8.35 24.98 -16.58
C GLN A 287 8.80 26.46 -16.52
N GLU A 288 9.10 27.05 -17.66
CA GLU A 288 9.56 28.45 -17.75
C GLU A 288 8.51 29.46 -17.26
N ASP A 289 7.23 29.15 -17.45
CA ASP A 289 6.09 29.95 -16.98
C ASP A 289 5.80 29.82 -15.47
N GLY A 290 6.61 29.04 -14.76
CA GLY A 290 6.45 28.76 -13.32
C GLY A 290 5.48 27.65 -12.97
N SER A 291 4.76 27.08 -13.95
CA SER A 291 3.92 25.90 -13.77
C SER A 291 4.77 24.63 -13.60
N PHE A 292 4.11 23.51 -13.29
CA PHE A 292 4.76 22.20 -13.24
C PHE A 292 4.19 21.29 -14.33
N SER A 293 5.07 20.60 -15.04
CA SER A 293 4.64 19.60 -16.03
C SER A 293 3.86 18.47 -15.36
N LEU A 294 2.88 17.95 -16.10
CA LEU A 294 2.13 16.75 -15.69
C LEU A 294 3.11 15.60 -15.45
N TRP A 295 2.99 14.92 -14.32
CA TRP A 295 3.61 13.63 -14.06
C TRP A 295 2.67 12.72 -13.28
N LEU A 296 2.89 11.42 -13.37
CA LEU A 296 1.96 10.38 -12.99
C LEU A 296 2.51 9.59 -11.78
N PRO A 297 1.65 8.84 -11.06
CA PRO A 297 2.07 7.96 -10.00
C PRO A 297 3.18 6.97 -10.45
N PRO A 298 3.99 6.45 -9.52
CA PRO A 298 5.08 5.53 -9.86
C PRO A 298 4.55 4.24 -10.51
N LYS A 299 5.40 3.58 -11.32
CA LYS A 299 5.03 2.43 -12.16
C LYS A 299 4.39 1.25 -11.41
N TRP A 300 4.70 1.08 -10.13
CA TRP A 300 4.15 0.03 -9.28
C TRP A 300 2.81 0.39 -8.63
N ALA A 301 2.37 1.67 -8.71
CA ALA A 301 1.08 2.08 -8.18
C ALA A 301 -0.05 1.71 -9.13
N ILE A 302 -1.15 1.21 -8.59
CA ILE A 302 -2.33 0.77 -9.37
C ILE A 302 -2.91 1.89 -10.25
N ALA A 303 -2.81 3.15 -9.81
CA ALA A 303 -3.20 4.30 -10.63
C ALA A 303 -2.39 4.40 -11.94
N HIS A 304 -1.08 4.10 -11.89
CA HIS A 304 -0.25 4.05 -13.07
C HIS A 304 -0.66 2.93 -14.02
N GLN A 305 -0.99 1.75 -13.47
CA GLN A 305 -1.50 0.62 -14.22
C GLN A 305 -2.80 0.98 -14.97
N LEU A 306 -3.79 1.59 -14.27
CA LEU A 306 -5.03 2.05 -14.90
C LEU A 306 -4.78 2.99 -16.08
N ILE A 307 -3.87 3.95 -15.91
CA ILE A 307 -3.51 4.92 -16.96
C ILE A 307 -2.87 4.19 -18.14
N GLN A 308 -1.97 3.23 -17.90
CA GLN A 308 -1.36 2.43 -18.97
C GLN A 308 -2.39 1.56 -19.71
N GLU A 309 -3.33 0.98 -18.98
CA GLU A 309 -4.42 0.17 -19.58
C GLU A 309 -5.29 1.04 -20.50
N TRP A 310 -5.64 2.24 -20.04
CA TRP A 310 -6.41 3.17 -20.86
C TRP A 310 -5.67 3.53 -22.17
N VAL A 311 -4.36 3.82 -22.12
CA VAL A 311 -3.56 4.08 -23.32
C VAL A 311 -3.59 2.89 -24.28
N LYS A 312 -3.50 1.66 -23.78
CA LYS A 312 -3.59 0.45 -24.61
C LYS A 312 -4.97 0.29 -25.26
N LEU A 313 -6.04 0.59 -24.51
CA LEU A 313 -7.40 0.54 -25.03
C LEU A 313 -7.59 1.56 -26.17
N GLN A 314 -7.08 2.80 -26.00
CA GLN A 314 -7.11 3.81 -27.08
C GLN A 314 -6.35 3.37 -28.33
N ALA A 315 -5.18 2.75 -28.17
CA ALA A 315 -4.36 2.27 -29.29
C ALA A 315 -4.99 1.05 -30.01
N SER A 316 -5.89 0.31 -29.34
CA SER A 316 -6.55 -0.89 -29.89
C SER A 316 -7.90 -0.60 -30.52
N SER A 317 -8.47 0.60 -30.35
CA SER A 317 -9.73 1.00 -30.95
C SER A 317 -9.47 1.33 -32.44
N PRO A 318 -10.14 0.66 -33.38
CA PRO A 318 -10.05 1.04 -34.79
C PRO A 318 -10.59 2.46 -34.98
N ALA A 319 -9.86 3.27 -35.74
CA ALA A 319 -10.21 4.64 -36.13
C ALA A 319 -11.54 4.69 -36.92
#